data_66943013890bac0c9fc09f4a66f0e582
#
_entry.id   66943013890bac0c9fc09f4a66f0e582
#
_cell.length_a   1.000
_cell.length_b   1.000
_cell.length_c   1.000
_cell.angle_alpha   90.00
_cell.angle_beta   90.00
_cell.angle_gamma   90.00
#
_symmetry.space_group_name_H-M   'P 1'
#
loop_
_entity.id
_entity.type
_entity.pdbx_description
1 polymer ?
#
loop_
_entity_poly.entity_id
_entity_poly.type
_entity_poly.pdbx_seq_one_letter_code
_entity_poly.pdbx_strand_id
1 'polypeptide(L)'
;PRRECRSVMTELIRLADRKRPRQVYFSRPELMQLLALYSRQVSAGEWRDYAIDHKAGMAIFSVFRHSFDRPLFSIAKWADSQRPSSYAVFAGPRRLKAGGSLLDVLGVLEGRPKLVGA
;
A
#
# COMPACT_ATOMS: atom_id res chain seq x y z
N PRO A 1 -21.82 -19.08 10.01
CA PRO A 1 -20.44 -19.18 9.75
C PRO A 1 -19.80 -17.82 9.55
N ARG A 2 -20.33 -17.08 8.63
CA ARG A 2 -19.79 -15.81 8.43
C ARG A 2 -19.93 -14.97 9.65
N ARG A 3 -20.99 -15.07 10.33
CA ARG A 3 -21.21 -14.37 11.51
C ARG A 3 -20.26 -14.78 12.58
N GLU A 4 -19.99 -16.02 12.67
CA GLU A 4 -19.06 -16.51 13.65
C GLU A 4 -17.67 -16.03 13.36
N CYS A 5 -17.29 -16.02 12.13
CA CYS A 5 -16.00 -15.52 11.75
C CYS A 5 -15.87 -14.08 12.11
N ARG A 6 -16.93 -13.35 11.92
CA ARG A 6 -16.93 -11.98 12.22
C ARG A 6 -16.75 -11.78 13.69
N SER A 7 -17.37 -12.56 14.51
CA SER A 7 -17.26 -12.46 15.93
C SER A 7 -15.84 -12.68 16.38
N VAL A 8 -15.24 -13.72 15.87
CA VAL A 8 -13.87 -14.05 16.22
C VAL A 8 -12.94 -12.92 15.81
N MET A 9 -13.13 -12.44 14.62
CA MET A 9 -12.29 -11.35 14.15
C MET A 9 -12.45 -10.12 15.01
N THR A 10 -13.65 -9.84 15.42
CA THR A 10 -13.90 -8.69 16.24
C THR A 10 -13.17 -8.80 17.57
N GLU A 11 -13.13 -9.97 18.11
CA GLU A 11 -12.42 -10.16 19.35
C GLU A 11 -10.94 -10.04 19.19
N LEU A 12 -10.41 -10.55 18.13
CA LEU A 12 -9.01 -10.43 17.86
C LEU A 12 -8.61 -8.97 17.67
N ILE A 13 -9.43 -8.24 16.97
CA ILE A 13 -9.17 -6.85 16.74
C ILE A 13 -9.21 -6.08 18.04
N ARG A 14 -10.13 -6.44 18.91
CA ARG A 14 -10.25 -5.79 20.16
C ARG A 14 -9.03 -6.01 21.02
N LEU A 15 -8.50 -7.20 21.01
CA LEU A 15 -7.31 -7.49 21.77
C LEU A 15 -6.13 -6.73 21.20
N ALA A 16 -6.05 -6.67 19.91
CA ALA A 16 -4.98 -5.94 19.27
C ALA A 16 -5.06 -4.46 19.56
N ASP A 17 -6.25 -3.93 19.63
CA ASP A 17 -6.44 -2.54 19.91
C ASP A 17 -5.91 -2.13 21.24
N ARG A 18 -5.90 -3.00 22.19
CA ARG A 18 -5.38 -2.67 23.45
C ARG A 18 -3.93 -2.42 23.34
N LYS A 19 -3.27 -3.04 22.39
CA LYS A 19 -1.87 -2.89 22.21
C LYS A 19 -1.55 -1.94 21.14
N ARG A 20 -2.38 -1.87 20.13
CA ARG A 20 -2.07 -1.01 19.08
C ARG A 20 -3.21 -0.55 18.48
N PRO A 21 -3.55 0.36 18.66
CA PRO A 21 -4.71 0.91 18.42
C PRO A 21 -5.20 1.42 17.24
N ARG A 22 -4.65 1.85 16.39
CA ARG A 22 -5.30 2.53 15.45
C ARG A 22 -5.28 2.09 14.12
N GLN A 23 -6.17 2.52 13.33
CA GLN A 23 -6.17 2.34 11.96
C GLN A 23 -5.11 3.14 11.37
N VAL A 24 -4.53 2.69 10.29
CA VAL A 24 -3.47 3.38 9.60
C VAL A 24 -4.01 3.96 8.31
N TYR A 25 -3.68 5.22 8.04
CA TYR A 25 -4.10 5.88 6.81
C TYR A 25 -2.88 6.51 6.17
N PHE A 26 -2.93 6.70 4.87
CA PHE A 26 -1.89 7.49 4.22
C PHE A 26 -2.13 8.94 4.60
N SER A 27 -1.07 9.63 4.97
CA SER A 27 -1.18 11.04 5.31
C SER A 27 -1.32 11.84 4.02
N ARG A 28 -1.65 13.10 4.15
CA ARG A 28 -1.78 13.95 2.99
C ARG A 28 -0.51 14.01 2.17
N PRO A 29 0.66 14.25 2.75
CA PRO A 29 1.87 14.24 1.95
C PRO A 29 2.13 12.89 1.29
N GLU A 30 1.78 11.81 1.96
CA GLU A 30 1.96 10.48 1.39
C GLU A 30 1.05 10.29 0.19
N LEU A 31 -0.20 10.70 0.32
CA LEU A 31 -1.12 10.59 -0.79
C LEU A 31 -0.66 11.44 -1.97
N MET A 32 -0.11 12.60 -1.69
CA MET A 32 0.38 13.45 -2.76
C MET A 32 1.54 12.78 -3.50
N GLN A 33 2.40 12.10 -2.78
CA GLN A 33 3.49 11.39 -3.40
C GLN A 33 2.98 10.23 -4.25
N LEU A 34 2.02 9.50 -3.72
CA LEU A 34 1.46 8.36 -4.43
C LEU A 34 0.74 8.83 -5.69
N LEU A 35 -0.04 9.88 -5.57
CA LEU A 35 -0.79 10.37 -6.71
C LEU A 35 0.09 11.04 -7.75
N ALA A 36 1.19 11.65 -7.32
CA ALA A 36 2.13 12.23 -8.26
C ALA A 36 2.77 11.11 -9.09
N LEU A 37 3.15 10.03 -8.44
CA LEU A 37 3.71 8.91 -9.17
C LEU A 37 2.65 8.29 -10.08
N TYR A 38 1.44 8.15 -9.56
CA TYR A 38 0.34 7.61 -10.34
C TYR A 38 0.14 8.43 -11.63
N SER A 39 0.12 9.74 -11.49
CA SER A 39 -0.10 10.61 -12.63
C SER A 39 1.00 10.44 -13.69
N ARG A 40 2.22 10.33 -13.24
CA ARG A 40 3.32 10.14 -14.18
C ARG A 40 3.20 8.84 -14.92
N GLN A 41 2.79 7.78 -14.21
CA GLN A 41 2.67 6.48 -14.82
C GLN A 41 1.46 6.39 -15.74
N VAL A 42 0.40 7.10 -15.41
CA VAL A 42 -0.76 7.17 -16.29
C VAL A 42 -0.38 7.88 -17.58
N SER A 43 0.36 8.97 -17.48
CA SER A 43 0.81 9.69 -18.65
C SER A 43 1.70 8.83 -19.52
N ALA A 44 2.44 7.95 -18.92
CA ALA A 44 3.31 7.05 -19.67
C ALA A 44 2.56 5.84 -20.22
N GLY A 45 1.28 5.73 -19.91
CA GLY A 45 0.49 4.59 -20.37
C GLY A 45 0.69 3.32 -19.60
N GLU A 46 1.37 3.42 -18.44
CA GLU A 46 1.65 2.23 -17.66
C GLU A 46 0.54 1.86 -16.69
N TRP A 47 -0.14 2.83 -16.13
CA TRP A 47 -1.18 2.59 -15.14
C TRP A 47 -2.48 3.21 -15.62
N ARG A 48 -3.61 2.68 -15.16
CA ARG A 48 -4.89 3.20 -15.55
C ARG A 48 -5.80 3.57 -14.43
N ASP A 49 -5.73 2.84 -13.34
CA ASP A 49 -6.63 3.07 -12.22
C ASP A 49 -5.94 2.79 -10.92
N TYR A 50 -6.52 3.26 -9.84
CA TYR A 50 -6.00 2.95 -8.52
C TYR A 50 -7.16 2.75 -7.56
N ALA A 51 -6.86 2.15 -6.42
CA ALA A 51 -7.83 1.98 -5.35
C ALA A 51 -7.09 2.07 -4.03
N ILE A 52 -7.76 2.56 -3.02
CA ILE A 52 -7.19 2.66 -1.68
C ILE A 52 -8.06 1.86 -0.74
N ASP A 53 -7.44 0.92 -0.04
CA ASP A 53 -8.14 0.10 0.92
C ASP A 53 -7.54 0.27 2.28
N HIS A 54 -8.35 0.06 3.29
CA HIS A 54 -7.87 0.10 4.66
C HIS A 54 -8.27 -1.19 5.35
N LYS A 55 -7.28 -1.86 5.90
CA LYS A 55 -7.52 -3.05 6.67
C LYS A 55 -6.99 -2.80 8.05
N ALA A 56 -7.27 -3.68 8.96
CA ALA A 56 -6.85 -3.45 10.33
C ALA A 56 -5.34 -3.22 10.37
N GLY A 57 -4.96 -2.04 10.79
CA GLY A 57 -3.56 -1.70 10.93
C GLY A 57 -2.79 -1.48 9.64
N MET A 58 -3.48 -1.30 8.53
CA MET A 58 -2.80 -1.23 7.26
C MET A 58 -3.56 -0.39 6.25
N ALA A 59 -2.86 0.38 5.45
CA ALA A 59 -3.44 1.11 4.34
C ALA A 59 -2.77 0.59 3.08
N ILE A 60 -3.54 0.39 2.03
CA ILE A 60 -3.02 -0.17 0.79
C ILE A 60 -3.45 0.67 -0.40
N PHE A 61 -2.49 1.04 -1.22
CA PHE A 61 -2.74 1.79 -2.44
C PHE A 61 -2.41 0.84 -3.58
N SER A 62 -3.40 0.47 -4.37
CA SER A 62 -3.20 -0.48 -5.45
C SER A 62 -3.36 0.21 -6.79
N VAL A 63 -2.54 -0.16 -7.77
CA VAL A 63 -2.65 0.40 -9.11
C VAL A 63 -2.93 -0.71 -10.10
N PHE A 64 -3.70 -0.37 -11.12
CA PHE A 64 -4.17 -1.36 -12.08
C PHE A 64 -3.86 -0.92 -13.49
N ARG A 65 -3.58 -1.86 -14.33
CA ARG A 65 -3.32 -1.55 -15.70
C ARG A 65 -4.44 -1.99 -16.62
N HIS A 66 -4.98 -3.16 -16.40
CA HIS A 66 -6.01 -3.68 -17.27
C HIS A 66 -7.35 -3.91 -16.60
N SER A 67 -7.38 -4.48 -15.47
CA SER A 67 -8.63 -4.76 -14.82
C SER A 67 -8.49 -4.66 -13.33
N PHE A 68 -9.60 -4.58 -12.64
CA PHE A 68 -9.57 -4.51 -11.20
C PHE A 68 -9.42 -5.87 -10.53
N ASP A 69 -9.31 -6.91 -11.31
CA ASP A 69 -9.15 -8.23 -10.73
C ASP A 69 -7.85 -8.37 -10.01
N ARG A 70 -6.79 -7.83 -10.60
CA ARG A 70 -5.49 -8.01 -10.06
C ARG A 70 -4.72 -6.78 -10.15
N PRO A 71 -4.25 -6.23 -9.04
CA PRO A 71 -3.41 -5.03 -9.08
C PRO A 71 -2.08 -5.34 -9.74
N LEU A 72 -1.58 -4.39 -10.46
CA LEU A 72 -0.25 -4.50 -11.03
C LEU A 72 0.76 -4.35 -9.90
N PHE A 73 0.57 -3.35 -9.06
CA PHE A 73 1.41 -3.14 -7.89
C PHE A 73 0.54 -2.72 -6.72
N SER A 74 1.03 -2.98 -5.53
CA SER A 74 0.36 -2.53 -4.32
C SER A 74 1.39 -1.92 -3.38
N ILE A 75 1.06 -0.79 -2.79
CA ILE A 75 1.93 -0.15 -1.83
C ILE A 75 1.21 -0.19 -0.48
N ALA A 76 1.81 -0.83 0.48
CA ALA A 76 1.21 -0.98 1.80
C ALA A 76 1.92 -0.14 2.82
N LYS A 77 1.16 0.40 3.76
CA LYS A 77 1.69 1.15 4.88
C LYS A 77 1.14 0.53 6.14
N TRP A 78 1.97 0.30 7.12
CA TRP A 78 1.51 -0.21 8.41
C TRP A 78 2.37 0.35 9.52
N ALA A 79 1.92 0.16 10.75
CA ALA A 79 2.67 0.60 11.91
C ALA A 79 2.81 -0.58 12.84
N ASP A 80 3.92 -0.64 13.56
CA ASP A 80 4.07 -1.70 14.54
C ASP A 80 4.72 -1.11 15.78
N SER A 81 5.04 -1.95 16.73
CA SER A 81 5.53 -1.45 18.00
C SER A 81 6.89 -0.81 17.89
N GLN A 82 7.62 -1.10 16.84
CA GLN A 82 8.95 -0.55 16.71
C GLN A 82 9.04 0.65 15.82
N ARG A 83 8.12 0.79 14.90
CA ARG A 83 8.15 1.90 13.98
C ARG A 83 6.78 2.46 13.78
N PRO A 84 6.67 3.77 13.75
CA PRO A 84 5.37 4.39 13.51
C PRO A 84 4.85 4.11 12.11
N SER A 85 5.73 3.93 11.17
CA SER A 85 5.30 3.65 9.80
C SER A 85 6.32 2.79 9.09
N SER A 86 5.82 1.83 8.39
CA SER A 86 6.64 0.99 7.52
C SER A 86 5.90 0.88 6.20
N TYR A 87 6.63 0.69 5.14
CA TYR A 87 6.06 0.66 3.81
C TYR A 87 6.64 -0.50 3.01
N ALA A 88 5.87 -1.01 2.08
CA ALA A 88 6.37 -2.05 1.19
C ALA A 88 5.65 -1.95 -0.14
N VAL A 89 6.32 -2.38 -1.20
CA VAL A 89 5.76 -2.39 -2.54
C VAL A 89 5.74 -3.84 -2.99
N PHE A 90 4.59 -4.25 -3.54
CA PHE A 90 4.41 -5.62 -4.01
C PHE A 90 4.02 -5.64 -5.47
N ALA A 91 4.46 -6.67 -6.17
CA ALA A 91 4.00 -6.96 -7.52
C ALA A 91 3.31 -8.31 -7.40
N GLY A 92 1.99 -8.29 -7.27
CA GLY A 92 1.25 -9.51 -6.95
C GLY A 92 1.68 -9.97 -5.57
N PRO A 93 2.00 -11.21 -5.37
CA PRO A 93 2.41 -11.70 -4.06
C PRO A 93 3.87 -11.43 -3.74
N ARG A 94 4.63 -10.91 -4.69
CA ARG A 94 6.04 -10.73 -4.49
C ARG A 94 6.38 -9.36 -3.95
N ARG A 95 7.13 -9.29 -2.88
CA ARG A 95 7.54 -8.04 -2.32
C ARG A 95 8.76 -7.52 -3.05
N LEU A 96 8.67 -6.32 -3.57
CA LEU A 96 9.76 -5.73 -4.32
C LEU A 96 10.70 -4.93 -3.43
N LYS A 97 10.15 -4.24 -2.46
CA LYS A 97 10.96 -3.44 -1.57
C LYS A 97 10.19 -3.10 -0.32
N ALA A 98 10.89 -2.95 0.79
CA ALA A 98 10.26 -2.54 2.04
C ALA A 98 11.21 -1.60 2.76
N GLY A 99 10.67 -0.73 3.56
CA GLY A 99 11.49 0.20 4.31
C GLY A 99 10.65 1.15 5.15
N GLY A 100 11.32 2.07 5.78
CA GLY A 100 10.66 3.03 6.65
C GLY A 100 10.34 4.36 5.99
N SER A 101 10.59 4.48 4.70
CA SER A 101 10.35 5.71 3.98
C SER A 101 9.54 5.40 2.72
N LEU A 102 8.44 6.13 2.54
CA LEU A 102 7.62 5.92 1.38
C LEU A 102 8.36 6.25 0.09
N LEU A 103 9.07 7.36 0.08
CA LEU A 103 9.82 7.74 -1.11
C LEU A 103 10.85 6.68 -1.49
N ASP A 104 11.45 6.10 -0.49
CA ASP A 104 12.45 5.10 -0.73
C ASP A 104 11.84 3.87 -1.41
N VAL A 105 10.71 3.40 -0.92
CA VAL A 105 10.11 2.21 -1.52
C VAL A 105 9.49 2.53 -2.87
N LEU A 106 9.00 3.75 -3.07
CA LEU A 106 8.43 4.10 -4.35
C LEU A 106 9.50 4.18 -5.43
N GLY A 107 10.73 4.36 -5.04
CA GLY A 107 11.82 4.41 -6.00
C GLY A 107 11.89 3.18 -6.88
N VAL A 108 11.46 2.05 -6.37
CA VAL A 108 11.52 0.83 -7.16
C VAL A 108 10.54 0.90 -8.32
N LEU A 109 9.51 1.69 -8.22
CA LEU A 109 8.55 1.84 -9.29
C LEU A 109 8.90 2.96 -10.24
N GLU A 110 9.67 3.93 -9.75
CA GLU A 110 10.04 5.02 -10.61
C GLU A 110 11.23 4.74 -11.40
N GLY A 111 12.02 3.91 -10.96
CA GLY A 111 13.28 3.72 -11.48
C GLY A 111 13.42 3.20 -12.78
N ARG A 112 12.68 2.96 -13.44
CA ARG A 112 12.90 2.35 -14.54
C ARG A 112 13.20 2.94 -15.60
N PRO A 113 13.50 3.13 -16.13
CA PRO A 113 13.78 3.56 -17.02
C PRO A 113 14.74 4.10 -17.44
N LYS A 114 14.89 4.06 -17.03
CA LYS A 114 15.49 4.48 -17.28
C LYS A 114 16.19 4.42 -17.73
N LEU A 115 16.09 3.98 -17.59
CA LEU A 115 16.55 3.93 -17.92
C LEU A 115 17.00 4.27 -18.54
N VAL A 116 16.92 4.11 -18.53
CA VAL A 116 17.24 4.40 -19.09
C VAL A 116 17.75 5.07 -19.65
N GLY A 117 17.70 5.18 -19.77
CA GLY A 117 18.07 5.69 -20.31
C GLY A 117 18.65 6.13 -20.43
N ALA A 118 18.71 5.86 -20.17
CA ALA A 118 19.20 6.18 -20.23
C ALA A 118 19.63 6.37 -20.43
#